data_c11a35a19647f0218de8cfb0cea45557
#
_entry.id   c11a35a19647f0218de8cfb0cea45557
#
_cell.length_a   1.000
_cell.length_b   1.000
_cell.length_c   1.000
_cell.angle_alpha   90.00
_cell.angle_beta   90.00
_cell.angle_gamma   90.00
#
_symmetry.space_group_name_H-M   'P 1'
#
loop_
_entity.id
_entity.type
_entity.pdbx_description
1 polymer ?
#
loop_
_entity_poly.entity_id
_entity_poly.type
_entity_poly.pdbx_seq_one_letter_code
_entity_poly.pdbx_strand_id
1 'polypeptide(L)'
;KLAEYSGAPVDPKTEIILTPGTQGALFLAMGSLVGRGDKVAIVEPDYFDNRKLVEFFEGEMVPIHMNWKDAAPHTSGIDLKELEEAFKNGVKLFLYSNPNNPTGAVFSKGEVSEIARLAKKYDVAILADELYSRQILEKDFTYTHMRSLPEKPDKLITIMGPSKTESLSGFRLGVGYGTPEIITRMEKLQAVVSLRCAGYN
;
A
#
# COMPACT_ATOMS: atom_id res chain seq x y z
N LYS A 1 14.08 -10.82 -9.03
CA LYS A 1 13.01 -11.46 -8.22
C LYS A 1 11.83 -10.51 -7.96
N LEU A 2 12.04 -9.30 -7.37
CA LEU A 2 10.94 -8.36 -7.12
C LEU A 2 10.22 -7.93 -8.41
N ALA A 3 10.98 -7.60 -9.47
CA ALA A 3 10.43 -7.24 -10.77
C ALA A 3 9.66 -8.40 -11.42
N GLU A 4 10.17 -9.62 -11.33
CA GLU A 4 9.48 -10.83 -11.81
C GLU A 4 8.18 -11.05 -11.05
N TYR A 5 8.22 -10.87 -9.72
CA TYR A 5 7.06 -11.05 -8.87
C TYR A 5 5.98 -9.98 -9.12
N SER A 6 6.35 -8.72 -9.17
CA SER A 6 5.41 -7.59 -9.35
C SER A 6 4.97 -7.38 -10.81
N GLY A 7 5.54 -8.12 -11.76
CA GLY A 7 5.22 -7.99 -13.18
C GLY A 7 5.67 -6.68 -13.82
N ALA A 8 6.58 -5.93 -13.17
CA ALA A 8 7.08 -4.65 -13.67
C ALA A 8 8.55 -4.44 -13.32
N PRO A 9 9.33 -3.73 -14.16
CA PRO A 9 10.71 -3.39 -13.85
C PRO A 9 10.83 -2.63 -12.53
N VAL A 10 11.90 -2.90 -11.77
CA VAL A 10 12.25 -2.20 -10.53
C VAL A 10 13.73 -1.87 -10.57
N ASP A 11 14.08 -0.60 -10.47
CA ASP A 11 15.48 -0.18 -10.31
C ASP A 11 15.89 -0.35 -8.83
N PRO A 12 16.84 -1.27 -8.52
CA PRO A 12 17.23 -1.51 -7.14
C PRO A 12 17.99 -0.33 -6.49
N LYS A 13 18.43 0.65 -7.27
CA LYS A 13 19.18 1.80 -6.75
C LYS A 13 18.28 2.96 -6.31
N THR A 14 17.11 3.10 -6.93
CA THR A 14 16.26 4.28 -6.75
C THR A 14 14.83 3.96 -6.33
N GLU A 15 14.40 2.72 -6.52
CA GLU A 15 13.00 2.33 -6.34
C GLU A 15 12.76 1.33 -5.20
N ILE A 16 13.79 1.01 -4.38
CA ILE A 16 13.67 0.03 -3.28
C ILE A 16 14.26 0.61 -1.99
N ILE A 17 13.57 0.38 -0.89
CA ILE A 17 14.08 0.60 0.46
C ILE A 17 13.84 -0.65 1.32
N LEU A 18 14.86 -1.05 2.09
CA LEU A 18 14.73 -2.08 3.13
C LEU A 18 14.43 -1.41 4.47
N THR A 19 13.48 -1.97 5.22
CA THR A 19 12.98 -1.35 6.44
C THR A 19 12.89 -2.34 7.60
N PRO A 20 12.85 -1.86 8.87
CA PRO A 20 12.62 -2.70 10.04
C PRO A 20 11.20 -3.29 10.07
N GLY A 21 10.94 -4.31 9.27
CA GLY A 21 9.63 -4.91 9.05
C GLY A 21 8.74 -4.03 8.15
N THR A 22 7.62 -4.60 7.71
CA THR A 22 6.60 -3.86 6.93
C THR A 22 5.98 -2.71 7.72
N GLN A 23 5.91 -2.82 9.05
CA GLN A 23 5.48 -1.70 9.91
C GLN A 23 6.42 -0.49 9.78
N GLY A 24 7.73 -0.73 9.67
CA GLY A 24 8.70 0.33 9.37
C GLY A 24 8.46 0.95 8.00
N ALA A 25 8.14 0.13 6.99
CA ALA A 25 7.80 0.64 5.66
C ALA A 25 6.52 1.49 5.67
N LEU A 26 5.47 1.05 6.39
CA LEU A 26 4.24 1.84 6.59
C LEU A 26 4.54 3.20 7.23
N PHE A 27 5.26 3.20 8.35
CA PHE A 27 5.63 4.42 9.06
C PHE A 27 6.41 5.40 8.16
N LEU A 28 7.43 4.89 7.46
CA LEU A 28 8.26 5.73 6.59
C LEU A 28 7.49 6.26 5.38
N ALA A 29 6.63 5.45 4.76
CA ALA A 29 5.80 5.86 3.65
C ALA A 29 4.79 6.94 4.08
N MET A 30 4.08 6.70 5.19
CA MET A 30 3.14 7.69 5.74
C MET A 30 3.84 9.00 6.08
N GLY A 31 4.95 8.98 6.83
CA GLY A 31 5.70 10.18 7.19
C GLY A 31 6.34 10.90 6.01
N SER A 32 6.48 10.23 4.86
CA SER A 32 6.98 10.83 3.62
C SER A 32 5.89 11.50 2.79
N LEU A 33 4.63 11.15 3.01
CA LEU A 33 3.49 11.54 2.18
C LEU A 33 2.45 12.38 2.91
N VAL A 34 2.36 12.27 4.23
CA VAL A 34 1.30 12.87 5.05
C VAL A 34 1.89 13.94 5.97
N GLY A 35 1.27 15.10 5.99
CA GLY A 35 1.51 16.18 6.94
C GLY A 35 0.24 16.51 7.73
N ARG A 36 0.38 17.44 8.67
CA ARG A 36 -0.73 17.91 9.51
C ARG A 36 -1.91 18.40 8.66
N GLY A 37 -3.10 17.83 8.92
CA GLY A 37 -4.34 18.19 8.25
C GLY A 37 -4.51 17.61 6.84
N ASP A 38 -3.55 16.83 6.34
CA ASP A 38 -3.73 16.13 5.07
C ASP A 38 -4.77 15.01 5.21
N LYS A 39 -5.66 14.90 4.24
CA LYS A 39 -6.67 13.85 4.19
C LYS A 39 -6.10 12.55 3.66
N VAL A 40 -6.30 11.47 4.43
CA VAL A 40 -5.85 10.12 4.09
C VAL A 40 -7.05 9.19 4.02
N ALA A 41 -7.34 8.66 2.83
CA ALA A 41 -8.37 7.65 2.66
C ALA A 41 -7.83 6.28 3.08
N ILE A 42 -8.63 5.53 3.86
CA ILE A 42 -8.32 4.16 4.29
C ILE A 42 -9.56 3.31 4.09
N VAL A 43 -9.37 2.10 3.58
CA VAL A 43 -10.45 1.10 3.47
C VAL A 43 -10.92 0.70 4.85
N GLU A 44 -12.23 0.56 5.04
CA GLU A 44 -12.82 0.02 6.28
C GLU A 44 -13.67 -1.22 5.99
N PRO A 45 -13.33 -2.34 6.65
CA PRO A 45 -12.23 -2.55 7.61
C PRO A 45 -10.85 -2.70 6.94
N ASP A 46 -9.78 -2.28 7.63
CA ASP A 46 -8.39 -2.51 7.25
C ASP A 46 -7.53 -2.71 8.50
N TYR A 47 -6.21 -2.87 8.32
CA TYR A 47 -5.25 -3.07 9.39
C TYR A 47 -5.31 -1.90 10.39
N PHE A 48 -5.51 -2.23 11.67
CA PHE A 48 -5.84 -1.23 12.70
C PHE A 48 -4.77 -0.15 12.91
N ASP A 49 -3.48 -0.46 12.66
CA ASP A 49 -2.41 0.52 12.82
C ASP A 49 -2.42 1.60 11.72
N ASN A 50 -3.08 1.36 10.59
CA ASN A 50 -3.17 2.34 9.52
C ASN A 50 -3.85 3.64 10.00
N ARG A 51 -4.98 3.52 10.73
CA ARG A 51 -5.66 4.65 11.37
C ARG A 51 -4.74 5.36 12.38
N LYS A 52 -4.04 4.59 13.24
CA LYS A 52 -3.13 5.14 14.24
C LYS A 52 -1.96 5.90 13.63
N LEU A 53 -1.47 5.48 12.47
CA LEU A 53 -0.43 6.21 11.73
C LEU A 53 -0.95 7.55 11.20
N VAL A 54 -2.19 7.59 10.68
CA VAL A 54 -2.80 8.87 10.27
C VAL A 54 -2.91 9.82 11.45
N GLU A 55 -3.41 9.34 12.60
CA GLU A 55 -3.49 10.12 13.84
C GLU A 55 -2.11 10.60 14.31
N PHE A 56 -1.10 9.72 14.27
CA PHE A 56 0.28 10.05 14.66
C PHE A 56 0.89 11.17 13.83
N PHE A 57 0.63 11.19 12.52
CA PHE A 57 1.09 12.24 11.61
C PHE A 57 0.13 13.43 11.54
N GLU A 58 -0.85 13.51 12.45
CA GLU A 58 -1.85 14.59 12.53
C GLU A 58 -2.64 14.78 11.24
N GLY A 59 -2.84 13.70 10.47
CA GLY A 59 -3.69 13.67 9.29
C GLY A 59 -5.17 13.51 9.64
N GLU A 60 -6.03 13.76 8.68
CA GLU A 60 -7.49 13.54 8.74
C GLU A 60 -7.83 12.22 8.04
N MET A 61 -8.36 11.24 8.77
CA MET A 61 -8.78 9.98 8.19
C MET A 61 -10.13 10.11 7.48
N VAL A 62 -10.20 9.63 6.23
CA VAL A 62 -11.40 9.50 5.42
C VAL A 62 -11.68 8.01 5.19
N PRO A 63 -12.74 7.43 5.80
CA PRO A 63 -13.05 6.02 5.60
C PRO A 63 -13.58 5.77 4.18
N ILE A 64 -13.20 4.65 3.60
CA ILE A 64 -13.76 4.12 2.35
C ILE A 64 -14.34 2.75 2.65
N HIS A 65 -15.63 2.60 2.55
CA HIS A 65 -16.31 1.38 2.96
C HIS A 65 -16.11 0.24 1.96
N MET A 66 -16.03 -0.95 2.53
CA MET A 66 -15.92 -2.19 1.77
C MET A 66 -17.00 -3.17 2.24
N ASN A 67 -17.96 -3.46 1.37
CA ASN A 67 -19.01 -4.46 1.64
C ASN A 67 -18.54 -5.87 1.24
N TRP A 68 -17.48 -6.34 1.88
CA TRP A 68 -16.81 -7.59 1.56
C TRP A 68 -17.70 -8.84 1.77
N LYS A 69 -18.73 -8.77 2.63
CA LYS A 69 -19.61 -9.89 2.90
C LYS A 69 -20.58 -10.18 1.75
N ASP A 70 -21.04 -9.11 1.09
CA ASP A 70 -22.01 -9.19 0.00
C ASP A 70 -21.35 -8.84 -1.35
N ALA A 71 -20.01 -8.85 -1.40
CA ALA A 71 -19.27 -8.58 -2.61
C ALA A 71 -19.52 -9.65 -3.67
N ALA A 72 -19.52 -9.24 -4.93
CA ALA A 72 -19.55 -10.20 -6.04
C ALA A 72 -18.34 -11.14 -5.97
N PRO A 73 -18.44 -12.38 -6.45
CA PRO A 73 -17.31 -13.30 -6.49
C PRO A 73 -16.07 -12.65 -7.11
N HIS A 74 -14.91 -12.88 -6.49
CA HIS A 74 -13.62 -12.34 -6.93
C HIS A 74 -13.50 -10.82 -6.92
N THR A 75 -14.26 -10.14 -6.06
CA THR A 75 -14.13 -8.69 -5.81
C THR A 75 -13.94 -8.41 -4.33
N SER A 76 -13.40 -7.24 -4.00
CA SER A 76 -13.24 -6.81 -2.60
C SER A 76 -14.53 -6.22 -2.01
N GLY A 77 -15.41 -5.72 -2.86
CA GLY A 77 -16.61 -4.98 -2.46
C GLY A 77 -16.33 -3.54 -2.02
N ILE A 78 -15.18 -2.96 -2.41
CA ILE A 78 -14.87 -1.54 -2.14
C ILE A 78 -15.89 -0.62 -2.83
N ASP A 79 -16.32 0.42 -2.13
CA ASP A 79 -17.15 1.47 -2.73
C ASP A 79 -16.29 2.46 -3.52
N LEU A 80 -16.18 2.19 -4.83
CA LEU A 80 -15.40 3.03 -5.76
C LEU A 80 -16.02 4.41 -6.00
N LYS A 81 -17.33 4.59 -5.74
CA LYS A 81 -17.99 5.90 -5.83
C LYS A 81 -17.60 6.76 -4.65
N GLU A 82 -17.65 6.18 -3.45
CA GLU A 82 -17.17 6.85 -2.23
C GLU A 82 -15.69 7.23 -2.36
N LEU A 83 -14.86 6.33 -2.92
CA LEU A 83 -13.45 6.58 -3.17
C LEU A 83 -13.26 7.77 -4.14
N GLU A 84 -13.99 7.82 -5.26
CA GLU A 84 -13.90 8.94 -6.19
C GLU A 84 -14.31 10.25 -5.53
N GLU A 85 -15.39 10.27 -4.74
CA GLU A 85 -15.81 11.46 -4.01
C GLU A 85 -14.76 11.92 -2.98
N ALA A 86 -14.14 10.98 -2.26
CA ALA A 86 -13.04 11.30 -1.35
C ALA A 86 -11.86 11.95 -2.08
N PHE A 87 -11.49 11.43 -3.25
CA PHE A 87 -10.40 11.99 -4.07
C PHE A 87 -10.75 13.40 -4.59
N LYS A 88 -11.96 13.64 -5.05
CA LYS A 88 -12.45 14.97 -5.44
C LYS A 88 -12.38 15.97 -4.28
N ASN A 89 -12.61 15.50 -3.06
CA ASN A 89 -12.61 16.31 -1.84
C ASN A 89 -11.21 16.48 -1.21
N GLY A 90 -10.14 16.21 -1.99
CA GLY A 90 -8.78 16.58 -1.66
C GLY A 90 -8.02 15.58 -0.79
N VAL A 91 -8.37 14.29 -0.86
CA VAL A 91 -7.52 13.22 -0.31
C VAL A 91 -6.14 13.27 -0.97
N LYS A 92 -5.09 13.18 -0.15
CA LYS A 92 -3.69 13.19 -0.58
C LYS A 92 -3.12 11.79 -0.77
N LEU A 93 -3.57 10.86 0.06
CA LEU A 93 -3.09 9.49 0.09
C LEU A 93 -4.28 8.54 0.22
N PHE A 94 -4.29 7.47 -0.57
CA PHE A 94 -5.13 6.31 -0.34
C PHE A 94 -4.27 5.11 0.06
N LEU A 95 -4.57 4.57 1.24
CA LEU A 95 -3.91 3.40 1.82
C LEU A 95 -4.90 2.24 1.88
N TYR A 96 -4.48 1.08 1.36
CA TYR A 96 -5.26 -0.15 1.44
C TYR A 96 -4.36 -1.39 1.50
N SER A 97 -4.81 -2.43 2.18
CA SER A 97 -4.17 -3.75 2.15
C SER A 97 -4.83 -4.66 1.11
N ASN A 98 -4.02 -5.36 0.34
CA ASN A 98 -4.48 -6.31 -0.68
C ASN A 98 -3.54 -7.53 -0.76
N PRO A 99 -4.00 -8.74 -0.41
CA PRO A 99 -5.28 -9.07 0.25
C PRO A 99 -5.52 -8.30 1.54
N ASN A 100 -6.79 -7.99 1.80
CA ASN A 100 -7.16 -7.15 2.93
C ASN A 100 -6.98 -7.87 4.28
N ASN A 101 -6.42 -7.19 5.23
CA ASN A 101 -6.39 -7.58 6.63
C ASN A 101 -7.36 -6.67 7.42
N PRO A 102 -8.51 -7.18 7.96
CA PRO A 102 -8.68 -8.55 8.42
C PRO A 102 -9.58 -9.45 7.57
N THR A 103 -10.19 -8.97 6.49
CA THR A 103 -11.29 -9.68 5.83
C THR A 103 -10.85 -10.83 4.94
N GLY A 104 -9.59 -10.79 4.44
CA GLY A 104 -9.09 -11.71 3.44
C GLY A 104 -9.58 -11.40 2.01
N ALA A 105 -10.40 -10.36 1.82
CA ALA A 105 -10.87 -9.96 0.50
C ALA A 105 -9.70 -9.58 -0.42
N VAL A 106 -9.79 -10.00 -1.67
CA VAL A 106 -8.79 -9.69 -2.69
C VAL A 106 -9.42 -8.79 -3.75
N PHE A 107 -8.75 -7.68 -4.03
CA PHE A 107 -9.22 -6.72 -5.03
C PHE A 107 -9.10 -7.32 -6.43
N SER A 108 -10.17 -7.28 -7.19
CA SER A 108 -10.19 -7.68 -8.59
C SER A 108 -9.32 -6.78 -9.46
N LYS A 109 -8.91 -7.29 -10.63
CA LYS A 109 -8.19 -6.47 -11.61
C LYS A 109 -8.97 -5.20 -11.98
N GLY A 110 -10.30 -5.29 -12.08
CA GLY A 110 -11.16 -4.14 -12.37
C GLY A 110 -11.08 -3.06 -11.28
N GLU A 111 -11.19 -3.47 -10.01
CA GLU A 111 -11.07 -2.55 -8.87
C GLU A 111 -9.68 -1.91 -8.79
N VAL A 112 -8.61 -2.70 -8.91
CA VAL A 112 -7.24 -2.18 -8.90
C VAL A 112 -7.00 -1.20 -10.05
N SER A 113 -7.52 -1.50 -11.25
CA SER A 113 -7.40 -0.61 -12.42
C SER A 113 -8.18 0.70 -12.23
N GLU A 114 -9.38 0.62 -11.67
CA GLU A 114 -10.19 1.82 -11.41
C GLU A 114 -9.59 2.70 -10.32
N ILE A 115 -9.08 2.10 -9.24
CA ILE A 115 -8.31 2.83 -8.21
C ILE A 115 -7.12 3.56 -8.84
N ALA A 116 -6.36 2.88 -9.70
CA ALA A 116 -5.21 3.47 -10.39
C ALA A 116 -5.61 4.65 -11.27
N ARG A 117 -6.68 4.48 -12.04
CA ARG A 117 -7.24 5.53 -12.91
C ARG A 117 -7.69 6.77 -12.11
N LEU A 118 -8.40 6.53 -11.01
CA LEU A 118 -8.87 7.62 -10.14
C LEU A 118 -7.69 8.33 -9.46
N ALA A 119 -6.72 7.58 -8.95
CA ALA A 119 -5.52 8.15 -8.33
C ALA A 119 -4.74 9.05 -9.30
N LYS A 120 -4.57 8.61 -10.56
CA LYS A 120 -3.94 9.42 -11.60
C LYS A 120 -4.76 10.66 -11.94
N LYS A 121 -6.09 10.52 -12.07
CA LYS A 121 -7.01 11.63 -12.40
C LYS A 121 -6.98 12.75 -11.36
N TYR A 122 -6.89 12.40 -10.08
CA TYR A 122 -6.96 13.36 -8.98
C TYR A 122 -5.59 13.62 -8.30
N ASP A 123 -4.50 13.11 -8.87
CA ASP A 123 -3.12 13.25 -8.35
C ASP A 123 -2.93 12.72 -6.92
N VAL A 124 -3.65 11.65 -6.56
CA VAL A 124 -3.61 11.02 -5.23
C VAL A 124 -2.47 10.01 -5.18
N ALA A 125 -1.69 10.03 -4.09
CA ALA A 125 -0.69 9.01 -3.83
C ALA A 125 -1.35 7.69 -3.40
N ILE A 126 -0.75 6.56 -3.79
CA ILE A 126 -1.22 5.23 -3.38
C ILE A 126 -0.15 4.55 -2.52
N LEU A 127 -0.56 4.04 -1.38
CA LEU A 127 0.21 3.12 -0.54
C LEU A 127 -0.51 1.77 -0.53
N ALA A 128 0.04 0.81 -1.27
CA ALA A 128 -0.49 -0.54 -1.38
C ALA A 128 0.27 -1.48 -0.44
N ASP A 129 -0.41 -1.98 0.59
CA ASP A 129 0.14 -3.03 1.46
C ASP A 129 -0.16 -4.40 0.85
N GLU A 130 0.85 -4.99 0.21
CA GLU A 130 0.77 -6.28 -0.45
C GLU A 130 1.39 -7.42 0.38
N LEU A 131 1.43 -7.30 1.72
CA LEU A 131 2.07 -8.27 2.61
C LEU A 131 1.52 -9.69 2.42
N TYR A 132 0.25 -9.83 2.08
CA TYR A 132 -0.42 -11.11 1.89
C TYR A 132 -0.58 -11.53 0.41
N SER A 133 -0.02 -10.80 -0.54
CA SER A 133 -0.20 -11.03 -1.99
C SER A 133 0.26 -12.42 -2.48
N ARG A 134 1.12 -13.11 -1.72
CA ARG A 134 1.56 -14.49 -1.99
C ARG A 134 0.77 -15.56 -1.23
N GLN A 135 -0.31 -15.18 -0.54
CA GLN A 135 -1.19 -16.08 0.21
C GLN A 135 -2.58 -16.18 -0.40
N ILE A 136 -2.68 -16.14 -1.73
CA ILE A 136 -3.93 -16.38 -2.44
C ILE A 136 -4.21 -17.88 -2.41
N LEU A 137 -5.34 -18.26 -1.82
CA LEU A 137 -5.71 -19.67 -1.64
C LEU A 137 -6.48 -20.24 -2.82
N GLU A 138 -7.07 -19.37 -3.63
CA GLU A 138 -7.87 -19.75 -4.80
C GLU A 138 -6.96 -19.99 -6.01
N LYS A 139 -7.00 -21.21 -6.56
CA LYS A 139 -6.05 -21.63 -7.60
C LYS A 139 -6.20 -20.88 -8.92
N ASP A 140 -7.42 -20.48 -9.27
CA ASP A 140 -7.73 -19.83 -10.54
C ASP A 140 -7.77 -18.29 -10.44
N PHE A 141 -7.43 -17.74 -9.28
CA PHE A 141 -7.37 -16.30 -9.07
C PHE A 141 -6.00 -15.73 -9.46
N THR A 142 -6.00 -14.78 -10.37
CA THR A 142 -4.79 -14.03 -10.73
C THR A 142 -4.72 -12.72 -9.95
N TYR A 143 -3.76 -12.63 -9.03
CA TYR A 143 -3.49 -11.41 -8.28
C TYR A 143 -2.99 -10.29 -9.21
N THR A 144 -3.50 -9.09 -9.01
CA THR A 144 -3.09 -7.91 -9.78
C THR A 144 -2.28 -6.96 -8.91
N HIS A 145 -0.99 -6.83 -9.19
CA HIS A 145 -0.17 -5.78 -8.62
C HIS A 145 -0.46 -4.45 -9.29
N MET A 146 -0.76 -3.40 -8.53
CA MET A 146 -1.02 -2.07 -9.11
C MET A 146 0.16 -1.56 -9.94
N ARG A 147 1.39 -1.88 -9.52
CA ARG A 147 2.59 -1.52 -10.26
C ARG A 147 2.66 -2.13 -11.67
N SER A 148 2.03 -3.28 -11.91
CA SER A 148 2.02 -3.95 -13.22
C SER A 148 1.06 -3.32 -14.23
N LEU A 149 0.19 -2.43 -13.78
CA LEU A 149 -0.79 -1.81 -14.68
C LEU A 149 -0.11 -0.84 -15.66
N PRO A 150 -0.54 -0.81 -16.93
CA PRO A 150 -0.07 0.18 -17.90
C PRO A 150 -0.36 1.62 -17.43
N GLU A 151 -1.54 1.83 -16.85
CA GLU A 151 -2.02 3.12 -16.32
C GLU A 151 -1.90 3.17 -14.79
N LYS A 152 -0.69 2.93 -14.26
CA LYS A 152 -0.43 3.04 -12.82
C LYS A 152 -0.37 4.51 -12.36
N PRO A 153 -0.63 4.80 -11.07
CA PRO A 153 -0.47 6.14 -10.50
C PRO A 153 1.00 6.60 -10.57
N ASP A 154 1.19 7.91 -10.71
CA ASP A 154 2.54 8.52 -10.72
C ASP A 154 3.18 8.48 -9.33
N LYS A 155 2.38 8.50 -8.26
CA LYS A 155 2.79 8.43 -6.85
C LYS A 155 2.36 7.09 -6.26
N LEU A 156 3.18 6.07 -6.44
CA LEU A 156 2.90 4.71 -5.94
C LEU A 156 4.03 4.21 -5.05
N ILE A 157 3.68 3.73 -3.89
CA ILE A 157 4.55 2.93 -3.03
C ILE A 157 3.85 1.63 -2.68
N THR A 158 4.53 0.52 -2.88
CA THR A 158 4.07 -0.81 -2.48
C THR A 158 4.94 -1.33 -1.35
N ILE A 159 4.35 -1.94 -0.36
CA ILE A 159 5.09 -2.57 0.73
C ILE A 159 4.81 -4.08 0.78
N MET A 160 5.85 -4.83 1.10
CA MET A 160 5.79 -6.27 1.27
C MET A 160 6.89 -6.77 2.20
N GLY A 161 6.86 -8.04 2.54
CA GLY A 161 7.91 -8.63 3.37
C GLY A 161 7.68 -10.10 3.66
N PRO A 162 8.68 -10.79 4.22
CA PRO A 162 8.63 -12.23 4.46
C PRO A 162 7.95 -12.60 5.79
N SER A 163 7.44 -11.63 6.53
CA SER A 163 6.90 -11.84 7.88
C SER A 163 5.79 -12.89 7.96
N LYS A 164 4.95 -12.97 6.92
CA LYS A 164 3.78 -13.86 6.88
C LYS A 164 4.00 -15.06 5.98
N THR A 165 4.45 -14.85 4.77
CA THR A 165 4.62 -15.90 3.75
C THR A 165 5.77 -16.86 4.07
N GLU A 166 6.86 -16.36 4.66
CA GLU A 166 8.04 -17.14 5.03
C GLU A 166 8.18 -17.36 6.53
N SER A 167 7.18 -16.94 7.33
CA SER A 167 7.21 -17.03 8.81
C SER A 167 8.43 -16.34 9.44
N LEU A 168 8.95 -15.30 8.82
CA LEU A 168 10.15 -14.56 9.23
C LEU A 168 9.84 -13.25 9.98
N SER A 169 8.73 -13.19 10.71
CA SER A 169 8.31 -11.96 11.41
C SER A 169 9.37 -11.46 12.41
N GLY A 170 10.09 -12.36 13.06
CA GLY A 170 11.14 -12.05 14.04
C GLY A 170 12.38 -11.39 13.44
N PHE A 171 12.64 -11.58 12.14
CA PHE A 171 13.77 -10.94 11.46
C PHE A 171 13.57 -9.45 11.21
N ARG A 172 12.35 -8.95 11.36
CA ARG A 172 12.03 -7.53 11.15
C ARG A 172 12.46 -7.02 9.78
N LEU A 173 12.23 -7.78 8.72
CA LEU A 173 12.49 -7.38 7.34
C LEU A 173 11.20 -6.93 6.65
N GLY A 174 11.23 -5.72 6.10
CA GLY A 174 10.22 -5.16 5.21
C GLY A 174 10.87 -4.57 3.97
N VAL A 175 10.11 -4.48 2.91
CA VAL A 175 10.53 -3.89 1.63
C VAL A 175 9.47 -2.89 1.20
N GLY A 176 9.89 -1.64 0.98
CA GLY A 176 9.12 -0.65 0.24
C GLY A 176 9.68 -0.53 -1.18
N TYR A 177 8.83 -0.47 -2.18
CA TYR A 177 9.26 -0.22 -3.55
C TYR A 177 8.24 0.60 -4.32
N GLY A 178 8.72 1.54 -5.13
CA GLY A 178 7.80 2.45 -5.82
C GLY A 178 8.50 3.65 -6.45
N THR A 179 7.77 4.76 -6.47
CA THR A 179 8.23 6.02 -7.07
C THR A 179 9.53 6.51 -6.43
N PRO A 180 10.60 6.82 -7.20
CA PRO A 180 11.91 7.20 -6.68
C PRO A 180 11.90 8.37 -5.69
N GLU A 181 11.05 9.38 -5.93
CA GLU A 181 10.93 10.55 -5.05
C GLU A 181 10.38 10.15 -3.67
N ILE A 182 9.44 9.21 -3.61
CA ILE A 182 8.90 8.68 -2.34
C ILE A 182 9.98 7.89 -1.62
N ILE A 183 10.67 6.99 -2.33
CA ILE A 183 11.78 6.20 -1.77
C ILE A 183 12.87 7.12 -1.19
N THR A 184 13.27 8.16 -1.92
CA THR A 184 14.26 9.15 -1.45
C THR A 184 13.80 9.84 -0.15
N ARG A 185 12.51 10.18 -0.01
CA ARG A 185 11.97 10.77 1.23
C ARG A 185 11.97 9.75 2.37
N MET A 186 11.57 8.51 2.09
CA MET A 186 11.59 7.41 3.06
C MET A 186 13.02 7.15 3.58
N GLU A 187 14.03 7.16 2.72
CA GLU A 187 15.44 7.00 3.10
C GLU A 187 15.92 8.13 4.04
N LYS A 188 15.57 9.38 3.73
CA LYS A 188 15.89 10.53 4.60
C LYS A 188 15.24 10.39 5.97
N LEU A 189 13.97 9.98 6.02
CA LEU A 189 13.27 9.75 7.28
C LEU A 189 13.86 8.55 8.03
N GLN A 190 14.19 7.46 7.35
CA GLN A 190 14.82 6.28 7.94
C GLN A 190 16.17 6.61 8.56
N ALA A 191 16.96 7.47 7.92
CA ALA A 191 18.25 7.91 8.44
C ALA A 191 18.14 8.60 9.81
N VAL A 192 17.00 9.26 10.08
CA VAL A 192 16.72 9.89 11.39
C VAL A 192 16.16 8.89 12.41
N VAL A 193 15.25 7.99 11.97
CA VAL A 193 14.49 7.11 12.87
C VAL A 193 15.30 5.87 13.28
N SER A 194 16.01 5.25 12.35
CA SER A 194 16.68 3.94 12.58
C SER A 194 18.01 3.78 11.85
N LEU A 195 18.52 4.83 11.21
CA LEU A 195 19.68 4.82 10.31
C LEU A 195 19.46 3.89 9.10
N ARG A 196 19.30 2.60 9.33
CA ARG A 196 19.09 1.55 8.31
C ARG A 196 18.34 0.37 8.91
N CYS A 197 17.91 -0.56 8.09
CA CYS A 197 17.49 -1.88 8.58
C CYS A 197 18.70 -2.67 9.10
N ALA A 198 18.44 -3.75 9.83
CA ALA A 198 19.49 -4.60 10.37
C ALA A 198 20.31 -5.23 9.25
N GLY A 199 21.64 -5.26 9.41
CA GLY A 199 22.58 -5.72 8.37
C GLY A 199 22.58 -7.22 8.09
N TYR A 200 21.79 -7.99 8.81
CA TYR A 200 21.56 -9.42 8.56
C TYR A 200 20.32 -9.69 7.66
N ASN A 201 19.66 -8.66 7.20
CA ASN A 201 18.49 -8.73 6.31
C ASN A 201 18.89 -8.70 4.84
#